data_b473e85b28eee00028d81eab1e7c24a6
#
_entry.id   b473e85b28eee00028d81eab1e7c24a6
#
_cell.length_a   1.000
_cell.length_b   1.000
_cell.length_c   1.000
_cell.angle_alpha   90.00
_cell.angle_beta   90.00
_cell.angle_gamma   90.00
#
_symmetry.space_group_name_H-M   'P 1'
#
loop_
_entity.id
_entity.type
_entity.pdbx_description
1 polymer ?
#
loop_
_entity_poly.entity_id
_entity_poly.type
_entity_poly.pdbx_seq_one_letter_code
_entity_poly.pdbx_strand_id
1 'polypeptide(L)'
;LCDAHGVDFAGKTVLILGTGGTHNTTSAVARDKGAARVLTVSRTPDAAKGQLSYEEAVFSGAQIVINTTPAGMYPNVGVCSLDVAKMPGLEAVLDVVYNPDKTELILRAEEAGVPVAVGGLEMLVAQAVYAAEYFLRRKFDDAAGEIGRITAALRRDMLNVALIGMPSSGKSTVGRALAEKLGKKFIDLDEEIVKADGRSIPDIFAAEGEDGFRAKESAQTARFAKEGRQLLSCGGGIIKRGENLRALHQNGVVLFLDRPLDGL
;
A
#
# COMPACT_ATOMS: atom_id res chain seq x y z
N LEU A 1 15.29 7.11 -2.96
CA LEU A 1 14.41 5.98 -3.27
C LEU A 1 14.96 5.14 -4.43
N CYS A 2 15.10 5.69 -5.64
CA CYS A 2 15.53 4.94 -6.82
C CYS A 2 16.88 4.24 -6.59
N ASP A 3 17.89 4.95 -6.11
CA ASP A 3 19.23 4.41 -5.88
C ASP A 3 19.24 3.32 -4.79
N ALA A 4 18.45 3.49 -3.73
CA ALA A 4 18.34 2.51 -2.66
C ALA A 4 17.72 1.17 -3.12
N HIS A 5 16.92 1.20 -4.18
CA HIS A 5 16.26 0.02 -4.75
C HIS A 5 16.88 -0.43 -6.10
N GLY A 6 18.04 0.12 -6.47
CA GLY A 6 18.76 -0.29 -7.68
C GLY A 6 18.03 -0.01 -9.00
N VAL A 7 17.13 1.01 -9.02
CA VAL A 7 16.40 1.36 -10.25
C VAL A 7 17.30 2.14 -11.19
N ASP A 8 17.65 1.51 -12.31
CA ASP A 8 18.44 2.11 -13.38
C ASP A 8 17.54 2.78 -14.41
N PHE A 9 17.79 4.05 -14.70
CA PHE A 9 17.05 4.84 -15.69
C PHE A 9 17.72 4.90 -17.06
N ALA A 10 19.00 4.53 -17.15
CA ALA A 10 19.80 4.72 -18.35
C ALA A 10 19.18 3.98 -19.55
N GLY A 11 18.89 4.73 -20.61
CA GLY A 11 18.33 4.21 -21.85
C GLY A 11 16.87 3.76 -21.80
N LYS A 12 16.17 3.94 -20.64
CA LYS A 12 14.80 3.43 -20.45
C LYS A 12 13.72 4.49 -20.72
N THR A 13 12.53 4.01 -21.01
CA THR A 13 11.32 4.82 -21.08
C THR A 13 10.68 4.88 -19.70
N VAL A 14 10.53 6.08 -19.18
CA VAL A 14 9.92 6.38 -17.87
C VAL A 14 8.55 6.99 -18.08
N LEU A 15 7.54 6.43 -17.46
CA LEU A 15 6.17 6.90 -17.46
C LEU A 15 5.83 7.55 -16.13
N ILE A 16 5.51 8.84 -16.13
CA ILE A 16 5.18 9.59 -14.91
C ILE A 16 3.68 9.92 -14.91
N LEU A 17 2.98 9.44 -13.89
CA LEU A 17 1.55 9.71 -13.70
C LEU A 17 1.37 11.03 -12.96
N GLY A 18 0.61 11.95 -13.57
CA GLY A 18 0.30 13.27 -13.02
C GLY A 18 1.13 14.40 -13.63
N THR A 19 0.71 15.64 -13.35
CA THR A 19 1.27 16.89 -13.94
C THR A 19 1.56 17.95 -12.88
N GLY A 20 1.59 17.56 -11.60
CA GLY A 20 1.79 18.46 -10.45
C GLY A 20 3.26 18.83 -10.18
N GLY A 21 3.52 19.47 -9.05
CA GLY A 21 4.89 19.87 -8.65
C GLY A 21 5.86 18.71 -8.57
N THR A 22 5.44 17.59 -7.99
CA THR A 22 6.26 16.37 -7.87
C THR A 22 6.64 15.79 -9.24
N HIS A 23 5.74 15.88 -10.24
CA HIS A 23 6.04 15.50 -11.62
C HIS A 23 7.27 16.21 -12.17
N ASN A 24 7.38 17.54 -11.95
CA ASN A 24 8.49 18.32 -12.49
C ASN A 24 9.83 17.85 -11.92
N THR A 25 9.89 17.63 -10.61
CA THR A 25 11.08 17.11 -9.94
C THR A 25 11.41 15.70 -10.43
N THR A 26 10.41 14.82 -10.53
CA THR A 26 10.59 13.44 -11.00
C THR A 26 11.07 13.41 -12.45
N SER A 27 10.53 14.27 -13.32
CA SER A 27 10.95 14.37 -14.72
C SER A 27 12.40 14.85 -14.86
N ALA A 28 12.81 15.82 -14.03
CA ALA A 28 14.21 16.28 -14.02
C ALA A 28 15.14 15.15 -13.59
N VAL A 29 14.84 14.49 -12.47
CA VAL A 29 15.63 13.36 -11.96
C VAL A 29 15.73 12.22 -12.97
N ALA A 30 14.63 11.86 -13.65
CA ALA A 30 14.64 10.80 -14.65
C ALA A 30 15.58 11.13 -15.82
N ARG A 31 15.56 12.39 -16.29
CA ARG A 31 16.46 12.87 -17.36
C ARG A 31 17.92 12.88 -16.89
N ASP A 32 18.20 13.41 -15.71
CA ASP A 32 19.55 13.48 -15.14
C ASP A 32 20.16 12.09 -14.94
N LYS A 33 19.30 11.08 -14.65
CA LYS A 33 19.69 9.67 -14.56
C LYS A 33 19.78 8.94 -15.92
N GLY A 34 19.62 9.65 -17.04
CA GLY A 34 19.84 9.10 -18.37
C GLY A 34 18.64 8.39 -18.99
N ALA A 35 17.42 8.67 -18.56
CA ALA A 35 16.23 8.14 -19.23
C ALA A 35 16.19 8.54 -20.71
N ALA A 36 15.99 7.56 -21.61
CA ALA A 36 15.89 7.81 -23.04
C ALA A 36 14.61 8.57 -23.41
N ARG A 37 13.52 8.28 -22.69
CA ARG A 37 12.22 8.95 -22.87
C ARG A 37 11.55 9.15 -21.53
N VAL A 38 10.94 10.33 -21.34
CA VAL A 38 10.11 10.65 -20.19
C VAL A 38 8.73 11.01 -20.72
N LEU A 39 7.75 10.17 -20.42
CA LEU A 39 6.35 10.32 -20.85
C LEU A 39 5.50 10.74 -19.66
N THR A 40 4.53 11.60 -19.92
CA THR A 40 3.61 12.12 -18.90
C THR A 40 2.20 11.61 -19.15
N VAL A 41 1.55 11.13 -18.10
CA VAL A 41 0.15 10.68 -18.14
C VAL A 41 -0.73 11.67 -17.37
N SER A 42 -1.86 12.02 -17.97
CA SER A 42 -2.85 12.90 -17.35
C SER A 42 -4.27 12.34 -17.51
N ARG A 43 -5.16 12.68 -16.57
CA ARG A 43 -6.61 12.41 -16.70
C ARG A 43 -7.25 13.23 -17.82
N THR A 44 -6.69 14.40 -18.08
CA THR A 44 -7.07 15.31 -19.16
C THR A 44 -5.81 15.61 -19.97
N PRO A 45 -5.41 14.70 -20.89
CA PRO A 45 -4.15 14.85 -21.61
C PRO A 45 -4.17 16.05 -22.55
N ASP A 46 -3.08 16.79 -22.53
CA ASP A 46 -2.81 17.88 -23.47
C ASP A 46 -1.92 17.33 -24.60
N ALA A 47 -2.54 17.09 -25.75
CA ALA A 47 -1.83 16.54 -26.91
C ALA A 47 -0.72 17.47 -27.42
N ALA A 48 -0.86 18.78 -27.27
CA ALA A 48 0.18 19.75 -27.66
C ALA A 48 1.44 19.61 -26.78
N LYS A 49 1.32 19.07 -25.57
CA LYS A 49 2.43 18.78 -24.66
C LYS A 49 2.89 17.31 -24.74
N GLY A 50 2.34 16.52 -25.66
CA GLY A 50 2.68 15.09 -25.78
C GLY A 50 2.27 14.26 -24.56
N GLN A 51 1.22 14.66 -23.84
CA GLN A 51 0.69 13.90 -22.71
C GLN A 51 -0.18 12.75 -23.20
N LEU A 52 -0.08 11.62 -22.50
CA LEU A 52 -0.85 10.41 -22.76
C LEU A 52 -2.06 10.32 -21.80
N SER A 53 -3.12 9.68 -22.28
CA SER A 53 -4.19 9.17 -21.42
C SER A 53 -3.72 7.91 -20.67
N TYR A 54 -4.47 7.47 -19.67
CA TYR A 54 -4.19 6.20 -18.97
C TYR A 54 -4.37 4.97 -19.87
N GLU A 55 -5.23 5.06 -20.88
CA GLU A 55 -5.46 4.00 -21.87
C GLU A 55 -4.27 3.87 -22.82
N GLU A 56 -3.74 4.99 -23.33
CA GLU A 56 -2.55 5.03 -24.18
C GLU A 56 -1.28 4.64 -23.41
N ALA A 57 -1.21 4.99 -22.13
CA ALA A 57 -0.09 4.72 -21.26
C ALA A 57 0.27 3.23 -21.17
N VAL A 58 -0.72 2.34 -21.21
CA VAL A 58 -0.52 0.89 -21.16
C VAL A 58 0.31 0.38 -22.35
N PHE A 59 0.23 1.05 -23.49
CA PHE A 59 0.95 0.68 -24.71
C PHE A 59 2.25 1.49 -24.92
N SER A 60 2.66 2.27 -23.93
CA SER A 60 3.84 3.16 -24.02
C SER A 60 5.19 2.45 -24.17
N GLY A 61 5.25 1.15 -23.80
CA GLY A 61 6.51 0.39 -23.71
C GLY A 61 7.43 0.89 -22.60
N ALA A 62 6.86 1.48 -21.53
CA ALA A 62 7.66 1.97 -20.40
C ALA A 62 8.21 0.81 -19.57
N GLN A 63 9.46 0.93 -19.14
CA GLN A 63 10.11 0.04 -18.19
C GLN A 63 9.98 0.51 -16.74
N ILE A 64 9.74 1.81 -16.54
CA ILE A 64 9.60 2.41 -15.21
C ILE A 64 8.31 3.23 -15.17
N VAL A 65 7.49 3.00 -14.16
CA VAL A 65 6.30 3.80 -13.85
C VAL A 65 6.52 4.52 -12.53
N ILE A 66 6.23 5.82 -12.49
CA ILE A 66 6.31 6.63 -11.26
C ILE A 66 4.99 7.35 -11.06
N ASN A 67 4.26 7.00 -10.00
CA ASN A 67 3.04 7.71 -9.62
C ASN A 67 3.40 8.97 -8.82
N THR A 68 3.06 10.13 -9.35
CA THR A 68 3.19 11.44 -8.66
C THR A 68 1.83 12.06 -8.35
N THR A 69 0.75 11.28 -8.46
CA THR A 69 -0.62 11.70 -8.16
C THR A 69 -1.02 11.27 -6.75
N PRO A 70 -2.10 11.84 -6.18
CA PRO A 70 -2.67 11.38 -4.92
C PRO A 70 -3.58 10.14 -5.07
N ALA A 71 -3.62 9.49 -6.25
CA ALA A 71 -4.43 8.27 -6.45
C ALA A 71 -3.98 7.16 -5.51
N GLY A 72 -4.91 6.57 -4.78
CA GLY A 72 -4.62 5.53 -3.80
C GLY A 72 -4.15 6.02 -2.43
N MET A 73 -4.01 7.33 -2.23
CA MET A 73 -3.66 7.93 -0.93
C MET A 73 -4.86 7.89 0.03
N TYR A 74 -4.60 7.68 1.32
CA TYR A 74 -5.59 7.83 2.37
C TYR A 74 -6.35 9.18 2.26
N PRO A 75 -7.68 9.24 2.46
CA PRO A 75 -8.56 8.12 2.83
C PRO A 75 -9.10 7.30 1.64
N ASN A 76 -8.76 7.67 0.39
CA ASN A 76 -9.27 7.06 -0.84
C ASN A 76 -8.36 5.92 -1.33
N VAL A 77 -8.02 5.00 -0.41
CA VAL A 77 -7.21 3.81 -0.72
C VAL A 77 -7.95 2.91 -1.73
N GLY A 78 -7.25 2.10 -2.48
CA GLY A 78 -7.85 1.22 -3.49
C GLY A 78 -8.07 1.86 -4.87
N VAL A 79 -7.85 3.18 -5.02
CA VAL A 79 -7.90 3.83 -6.34
C VAL A 79 -6.61 3.57 -7.11
N CYS A 80 -6.73 2.96 -8.29
CA CYS A 80 -5.64 2.78 -9.23
C CYS A 80 -6.12 3.10 -10.64
N SER A 81 -5.45 4.04 -11.30
CA SER A 81 -5.85 4.50 -12.63
C SER A 81 -5.09 3.80 -13.76
N LEU A 82 -3.99 3.10 -13.47
CA LEU A 82 -3.15 2.43 -14.46
C LEU A 82 -3.17 0.91 -14.26
N ASP A 83 -3.47 0.18 -15.33
CA ASP A 83 -3.44 -1.29 -15.34
C ASP A 83 -2.04 -1.80 -15.69
N VAL A 84 -1.18 -1.89 -14.68
CA VAL A 84 0.22 -2.34 -14.84
C VAL A 84 0.32 -3.81 -15.27
N ALA A 85 -0.69 -4.64 -15.05
CA ALA A 85 -0.70 -6.03 -15.51
C ALA A 85 -0.68 -6.14 -17.03
N LYS A 86 -1.13 -5.10 -17.75
CA LYS A 86 -1.11 -5.02 -19.21
C LYS A 86 0.17 -4.40 -19.77
N MET A 87 1.16 -4.11 -18.93
CA MET A 87 2.41 -3.45 -19.33
C MET A 87 3.58 -4.44 -19.28
N PRO A 88 3.82 -5.21 -20.34
CA PRO A 88 4.93 -6.15 -20.34
C PRO A 88 6.27 -5.40 -20.33
N GLY A 89 7.26 -5.96 -19.63
CA GLY A 89 8.60 -5.39 -19.56
C GLY A 89 8.77 -4.29 -18.52
N LEU A 90 7.80 -4.09 -17.60
CA LEU A 90 8.01 -3.23 -16.44
C LEU A 90 9.10 -3.82 -15.52
N GLU A 91 10.06 -2.98 -15.16
CA GLU A 91 11.15 -3.30 -14.24
C GLU A 91 10.94 -2.65 -12.87
N ALA A 92 10.30 -1.46 -12.85
CA ALA A 92 10.03 -0.75 -11.62
C ALA A 92 8.70 0.01 -11.64
N VAL A 93 7.99 -0.03 -10.51
CA VAL A 93 6.85 0.84 -10.19
C VAL A 93 7.14 1.54 -8.87
N LEU A 94 7.20 2.86 -8.92
CA LEU A 94 7.48 3.72 -7.77
C LEU A 94 6.25 4.58 -7.48
N ASP A 95 5.87 4.70 -6.22
CA ASP A 95 4.77 5.57 -5.82
C ASP A 95 5.25 6.60 -4.80
N VAL A 96 4.92 7.88 -5.00
CA VAL A 96 5.24 8.92 -4.00
C VAL A 96 4.29 8.89 -2.80
N VAL A 97 3.18 8.18 -2.91
CA VAL A 97 2.24 7.98 -1.80
C VAL A 97 2.89 7.09 -0.75
N TYR A 98 2.83 7.51 0.51
CA TYR A 98 3.39 6.81 1.65
C TYR A 98 2.34 6.28 2.65
N ASN A 99 1.10 6.67 2.49
CA ASN A 99 -0.04 6.19 3.28
C ASN A 99 -1.23 5.92 2.35
N PRO A 100 -1.60 4.64 2.15
CA PRO A 100 -1.12 3.41 2.78
C PRO A 100 0.34 3.07 2.43
N ASP A 101 0.95 2.10 3.13
CA ASP A 101 2.31 1.60 2.85
C ASP A 101 2.40 1.01 1.43
N LYS A 102 1.34 0.29 1.01
CA LYS A 102 1.18 -0.23 -0.35
C LYS A 102 -0.12 0.31 -0.96
N THR A 103 0.00 1.16 -1.94
CA THR A 103 -1.15 1.58 -2.74
C THR A 103 -1.66 0.43 -3.62
N GLU A 104 -2.86 0.58 -4.15
CA GLU A 104 -3.41 -0.39 -5.12
C GLU A 104 -2.49 -0.57 -6.34
N LEU A 105 -1.79 0.48 -6.75
CA LEU A 105 -0.80 0.43 -7.82
C LEU A 105 0.38 -0.48 -7.46
N ILE A 106 0.91 -0.35 -6.25
CA ILE A 106 2.02 -1.18 -5.76
C ILE A 106 1.60 -2.65 -5.63
N LEU A 107 0.41 -2.93 -5.06
CA LEU A 107 -0.08 -4.30 -4.96
C LEU A 107 -0.24 -4.96 -6.35
N ARG A 108 -0.78 -4.24 -7.33
CA ARG A 108 -0.90 -4.77 -8.71
C ARG A 108 0.45 -4.99 -9.37
N ALA A 109 1.42 -4.15 -9.08
CA ALA A 109 2.77 -4.34 -9.59
C ALA A 109 3.44 -5.59 -9.00
N GLU A 110 3.29 -5.82 -7.69
CA GLU A 110 3.78 -7.03 -7.02
C GLU A 110 3.11 -8.29 -7.60
N GLU A 111 1.78 -8.28 -7.79
CA GLU A 111 1.00 -9.38 -8.40
C GLU A 111 1.40 -9.65 -9.85
N ALA A 112 1.73 -8.60 -10.61
CA ALA A 112 2.23 -8.72 -11.97
C ALA A 112 3.70 -9.18 -12.06
N GLY A 113 4.38 -9.38 -10.91
CA GLY A 113 5.75 -9.82 -10.85
C GLY A 113 6.77 -8.74 -11.24
N VAL A 114 6.42 -7.45 -11.09
CA VAL A 114 7.37 -6.36 -11.35
C VAL A 114 8.52 -6.44 -10.33
N PRO A 115 9.80 -6.46 -10.78
CA PRO A 115 10.95 -6.68 -9.90
C PRO A 115 11.07 -5.68 -8.75
N VAL A 116 10.72 -4.41 -8.99
CA VAL A 116 10.76 -3.36 -7.98
C VAL A 116 9.39 -2.67 -7.91
N ALA A 117 8.71 -2.80 -6.76
CA ALA A 117 7.45 -2.11 -6.50
C ALA A 117 7.52 -1.48 -5.11
N VAL A 118 7.64 -0.15 -5.00
CA VAL A 118 7.90 0.54 -3.73
C VAL A 118 7.09 1.81 -3.55
N GLY A 119 6.58 2.01 -2.33
CA GLY A 119 5.86 3.21 -1.90
C GLY A 119 6.79 4.34 -1.40
N GLY A 120 6.19 5.48 -1.08
CA GLY A 120 6.89 6.74 -0.83
C GLY A 120 7.48 6.94 0.57
N LEU A 121 7.30 6.00 1.52
CA LEU A 121 7.71 6.23 2.91
C LEU A 121 9.20 6.51 3.05
N GLU A 122 10.06 5.73 2.39
CA GLU A 122 11.50 5.94 2.42
C GLU A 122 11.91 7.29 1.82
N MET A 123 11.23 7.72 0.74
CA MET A 123 11.46 9.04 0.14
C MET A 123 11.12 10.17 1.13
N LEU A 124 10.02 10.03 1.87
CA LEU A 124 9.62 10.99 2.91
C LEU A 124 10.67 11.09 4.02
N VAL A 125 11.18 9.94 4.49
CA VAL A 125 12.22 9.89 5.51
C VAL A 125 13.53 10.48 4.99
N ALA A 126 13.95 10.11 3.78
CA ALA A 126 15.17 10.63 3.16
C ALA A 126 15.15 12.16 3.04
N GLN A 127 14.00 12.71 2.62
CA GLN A 127 13.80 14.16 2.56
C GLN A 127 14.03 14.81 3.93
N ALA A 128 13.50 14.21 5.01
CA ALA A 128 13.66 14.75 6.37
C ALA A 128 15.13 14.66 6.85
N VAL A 129 15.81 13.54 6.59
CA VAL A 129 17.22 13.34 6.98
C VAL A 129 18.12 14.35 6.26
N TYR A 130 17.98 14.51 4.93
CA TYR A 130 18.78 15.47 4.18
C TYR A 130 18.43 16.94 4.53
N ALA A 131 17.17 17.23 4.84
CA ALA A 131 16.79 18.54 5.35
C ALA A 131 17.45 18.83 6.71
N ALA A 132 17.51 17.84 7.61
CA ALA A 132 18.20 17.98 8.90
C ALA A 132 19.69 18.26 8.71
N GLU A 133 20.40 17.57 7.81
CA GLU A 133 21.79 17.87 7.46
C GLU A 133 21.98 19.32 7.02
N TYR A 134 21.07 19.80 6.17
CA TYR A 134 21.12 21.17 5.65
C TYR A 134 20.92 22.22 6.77
N PHE A 135 19.89 22.04 7.63
CA PHE A 135 19.59 22.98 8.71
C PHE A 135 20.63 22.96 9.82
N LEU A 136 21.18 21.79 10.14
CA LEU A 136 22.21 21.62 11.14
C LEU A 136 23.62 21.97 10.60
N ARG A 137 23.74 22.23 9.29
CA ARG A 137 25.04 22.45 8.61
C ARG A 137 26.07 21.35 8.92
N ARG A 138 25.59 20.12 9.02
CA ARG A 138 26.38 18.95 9.37
C ARG A 138 25.94 17.76 8.55
N LYS A 139 26.88 17.00 8.02
CA LYS A 139 26.60 15.71 7.40
C LYS A 139 26.48 14.61 8.43
N PHE A 140 25.60 13.67 8.22
CA PHE A 140 25.57 12.44 9.00
C PHE A 140 26.58 11.45 8.41
N ASP A 141 27.31 10.73 9.27
CA ASP A 141 28.33 9.76 8.84
C ASP A 141 27.73 8.61 8.02
N ASP A 142 26.50 8.22 8.34
CA ASP A 142 25.72 7.20 7.62
C ASP A 142 24.27 7.64 7.43
N ALA A 143 24.05 8.59 6.55
CA ALA A 143 22.70 9.07 6.22
C ALA A 143 21.80 7.96 5.64
N ALA A 144 22.36 7.03 4.86
CA ALA A 144 21.60 5.92 4.28
C ALA A 144 21.12 4.94 5.36
N GLY A 145 21.97 4.56 6.29
CA GLY A 145 21.60 3.73 7.43
C GLY A 145 20.58 4.39 8.33
N GLU A 146 20.69 5.71 8.59
CA GLU A 146 19.67 6.46 9.35
C GLU A 146 18.32 6.47 8.65
N ILE A 147 18.29 6.68 7.32
CA ILE A 147 17.06 6.59 6.52
C ILE A 147 16.42 5.21 6.68
N GLY A 148 17.20 4.15 6.50
CA GLY A 148 16.71 2.78 6.65
C GLY A 148 16.16 2.49 8.04
N ARG A 149 16.89 2.88 9.10
CA ARG A 149 16.49 2.70 10.50
C ARG A 149 15.18 3.42 10.82
N ILE A 150 15.06 4.68 10.42
CA ILE A 150 13.86 5.49 10.67
C ILE A 150 12.68 4.95 9.88
N THR A 151 12.88 4.60 8.60
CA THR A 151 11.83 4.01 7.75
C THR A 151 11.30 2.71 8.37
N ALA A 152 12.18 1.82 8.82
CA ALA A 152 11.78 0.57 9.45
C ALA A 152 11.02 0.79 10.77
N ALA A 153 11.44 1.78 11.58
CA ALA A 153 10.77 2.13 12.82
C ALA A 153 9.37 2.70 12.57
N LEU A 154 9.23 3.62 11.63
CA LEU A 154 7.93 4.20 11.24
C LEU A 154 7.00 3.14 10.65
N ARG A 155 7.50 2.28 9.75
CA ARG A 155 6.70 1.20 9.16
C ARG A 155 6.18 0.26 10.25
N ARG A 156 7.01 -0.15 11.21
CA ARG A 156 6.59 -0.99 12.35
C ARG A 156 5.51 -0.34 13.19
N ASP A 157 5.62 0.96 13.45
CA ASP A 157 4.63 1.72 14.21
C ASP A 157 3.31 1.87 13.43
N MET A 158 3.39 2.26 12.16
CA MET A 158 2.23 2.60 11.34
C MET A 158 1.42 1.39 10.89
N LEU A 159 2.05 0.28 10.54
CA LEU A 159 1.37 -0.89 9.97
C LEU A 159 0.41 -1.54 10.97
N ASN A 160 -0.68 -2.06 10.43
CA ASN A 160 -1.59 -2.96 11.14
C ASN A 160 -0.98 -4.37 11.23
N VAL A 161 -1.46 -5.14 12.20
CA VAL A 161 -1.26 -6.59 12.25
C VAL A 161 -2.63 -7.23 12.15
N ALA A 162 -2.90 -7.99 11.10
CA ALA A 162 -4.16 -8.71 10.92
C ALA A 162 -3.97 -10.20 11.22
N LEU A 163 -4.75 -10.72 12.14
CA LEU A 163 -4.77 -12.16 12.47
C LEU A 163 -5.91 -12.83 11.73
N ILE A 164 -5.58 -13.79 10.87
CA ILE A 164 -6.53 -14.65 10.16
C ILE A 164 -6.35 -16.11 10.62
N GLY A 165 -7.33 -16.96 10.40
CA GLY A 165 -7.29 -18.38 10.77
C GLY A 165 -8.67 -18.93 11.07
N MET A 166 -8.75 -20.24 11.35
CA MET A 166 -10.01 -20.95 11.63
C MET A 166 -10.78 -20.34 12.82
N PRO A 167 -12.11 -20.46 12.86
CA PRO A 167 -12.86 -20.19 14.09
C PRO A 167 -12.25 -20.95 15.28
N SER A 168 -12.29 -20.36 16.47
CA SER A 168 -11.74 -20.93 17.72
C SER A 168 -10.22 -21.17 17.75
N SER A 169 -9.44 -20.76 16.72
CA SER A 169 -7.96 -20.89 16.72
C SER A 169 -7.24 -20.00 17.75
N GLY A 170 -7.97 -19.16 18.51
CA GLY A 170 -7.41 -18.31 19.56
C GLY A 170 -6.99 -16.91 19.09
N LYS A 171 -7.42 -16.45 17.90
CA LYS A 171 -7.06 -15.13 17.33
C LYS A 171 -7.28 -13.98 18.30
N SER A 172 -8.47 -13.90 18.93
CA SER A 172 -8.77 -12.78 19.84
C SER A 172 -7.92 -12.85 21.12
N THR A 173 -7.61 -14.04 21.64
CA THR A 173 -6.77 -14.21 22.83
C THR A 173 -5.33 -13.81 22.54
N VAL A 174 -4.74 -14.37 21.47
CA VAL A 174 -3.37 -14.04 21.02
C VAL A 174 -3.31 -12.58 20.60
N GLY A 175 -4.35 -12.10 19.90
CA GLY A 175 -4.43 -10.74 19.42
C GLY A 175 -4.41 -9.70 20.54
N ARG A 176 -5.17 -9.86 21.60
CA ARG A 176 -5.15 -8.94 22.75
C ARG A 176 -3.77 -8.86 23.40
N ALA A 177 -3.14 -10.00 23.68
CA ALA A 177 -1.81 -10.04 24.27
C ALA A 177 -0.74 -9.44 23.34
N LEU A 178 -0.84 -9.70 22.04
CA LEU A 178 0.10 -9.15 21.06
C LEU A 178 -0.11 -7.65 20.85
N ALA A 179 -1.36 -7.17 20.86
CA ALA A 179 -1.68 -5.75 20.74
C ALA A 179 -1.09 -4.95 21.91
N GLU A 180 -1.24 -5.44 23.13
CA GLU A 180 -0.64 -4.84 24.34
C GLU A 180 0.89 -4.78 24.20
N LYS A 181 1.53 -5.88 23.82
CA LYS A 181 2.98 -5.95 23.65
C LYS A 181 3.53 -5.02 22.56
N LEU A 182 2.76 -4.80 21.48
CA LEU A 182 3.14 -3.94 20.37
C LEU A 182 2.68 -2.48 20.53
N GLY A 183 1.94 -2.16 21.58
CA GLY A 183 1.33 -0.83 21.77
C GLY A 183 0.30 -0.48 20.69
N LYS A 184 -0.40 -1.49 20.13
CA LYS A 184 -1.40 -1.30 19.08
C LYS A 184 -2.82 -1.41 19.66
N LYS A 185 -3.77 -0.70 19.03
CA LYS A 185 -5.18 -0.82 19.38
C LYS A 185 -5.74 -2.16 18.90
N PHE A 186 -6.26 -2.97 19.82
CA PHE A 186 -6.94 -4.22 19.47
C PHE A 186 -8.33 -3.94 18.91
N ILE A 187 -8.67 -4.56 17.79
CA ILE A 187 -9.97 -4.51 17.10
C ILE A 187 -10.40 -5.94 16.78
N ASP A 188 -11.55 -6.35 17.26
CA ASP A 188 -12.21 -7.57 16.82
C ASP A 188 -13.24 -7.21 15.75
N LEU A 189 -13.05 -7.66 14.52
CA LEU A 189 -13.92 -7.29 13.40
C LEU A 189 -15.35 -7.83 13.58
N ASP A 190 -15.52 -8.98 14.19
CA ASP A 190 -16.84 -9.55 14.45
C ASP A 190 -17.61 -8.67 15.46
N GLU A 191 -16.93 -8.20 16.53
CA GLU A 191 -17.52 -7.22 17.47
C GLU A 191 -17.88 -5.90 16.77
N GLU A 192 -17.04 -5.41 15.87
CA GLU A 192 -17.28 -4.15 15.14
C GLU A 192 -18.44 -4.27 14.13
N ILE A 193 -18.65 -5.46 13.53
CA ILE A 193 -19.83 -5.74 12.70
C ILE A 193 -21.09 -5.62 13.54
N VAL A 194 -21.13 -6.29 14.71
CA VAL A 194 -22.27 -6.23 15.64
C VAL A 194 -22.54 -4.80 16.11
N LYS A 195 -21.51 -4.05 16.47
CA LYS A 195 -21.66 -2.63 16.88
C LYS A 195 -22.21 -1.74 15.77
N ALA A 196 -21.80 -1.98 14.52
CA ALA A 196 -22.24 -1.16 13.39
C ALA A 196 -23.64 -1.49 12.92
N ASP A 197 -24.04 -2.77 12.99
CA ASP A 197 -25.36 -3.24 12.54
C ASP A 197 -26.44 -3.17 13.63
N GLY A 198 -26.05 -3.35 14.90
CA GLY A 198 -26.95 -3.39 16.06
C GLY A 198 -27.60 -4.76 16.30
N ARG A 199 -27.36 -5.75 15.44
CA ARG A 199 -27.88 -7.13 15.56
C ARG A 199 -26.75 -8.10 15.85
N SER A 200 -27.07 -9.26 16.41
CA SER A 200 -26.09 -10.34 16.56
C SER A 200 -25.73 -10.94 15.19
N ILE A 201 -24.55 -11.59 15.11
CA ILE A 201 -24.12 -12.27 13.87
C ILE A 201 -25.15 -13.32 13.42
N PRO A 202 -25.69 -14.19 14.29
CA PRO A 202 -26.77 -15.10 13.93
C PRO A 202 -28.00 -14.42 13.35
N ASP A 203 -28.43 -13.26 13.91
CA ASP A 203 -29.58 -12.51 13.41
C ASP A 203 -29.32 -11.91 12.03
N ILE A 204 -28.09 -11.45 11.78
CA ILE A 204 -27.69 -10.96 10.46
C ILE A 204 -27.75 -12.10 9.42
N PHE A 205 -27.21 -13.28 9.77
CA PHE A 205 -27.31 -14.46 8.89
C PHE A 205 -28.76 -14.90 8.64
N ALA A 206 -29.60 -14.86 9.65
CA ALA A 206 -31.02 -15.22 9.51
C ALA A 206 -31.79 -14.22 8.62
N ALA A 207 -31.48 -12.93 8.70
CA ALA A 207 -32.18 -11.88 7.98
C ALA A 207 -31.65 -11.65 6.56
N GLU A 208 -30.32 -11.74 6.35
CA GLU A 208 -29.67 -11.31 5.10
C GLU A 208 -28.84 -12.44 4.44
N GLY A 209 -28.73 -13.61 5.07
CA GLY A 209 -27.93 -14.73 4.57
C GLY A 209 -26.42 -14.47 4.66
N GLU A 210 -25.64 -15.39 4.07
CA GLU A 210 -24.18 -15.29 4.08
C GLU A 210 -23.70 -14.04 3.31
N ASP A 211 -24.26 -13.75 2.17
CA ASP A 211 -23.83 -12.62 1.32
C ASP A 211 -24.01 -11.27 2.02
N GLY A 212 -25.12 -11.09 2.75
CA GLY A 212 -25.36 -9.89 3.55
C GLY A 212 -24.33 -9.73 4.65
N PHE A 213 -24.04 -10.82 5.38
CA PHE A 213 -22.99 -10.80 6.39
C PHE A 213 -21.61 -10.48 5.77
N ARG A 214 -21.24 -11.13 4.64
CA ARG A 214 -19.97 -10.88 3.98
C ARG A 214 -19.81 -9.45 3.46
N ALA A 215 -20.89 -8.81 3.02
CA ALA A 215 -20.86 -7.40 2.66
C ALA A 215 -20.51 -6.50 3.86
N LYS A 216 -21.10 -6.79 5.04
CA LYS A 216 -20.79 -6.07 6.28
C LYS A 216 -19.36 -6.34 6.76
N GLU A 217 -18.91 -7.58 6.68
CA GLU A 217 -17.52 -7.97 6.98
C GLU A 217 -16.53 -7.18 6.10
N SER A 218 -16.77 -7.12 4.79
CA SER A 218 -15.92 -6.34 3.86
C SER A 218 -15.96 -4.85 4.17
N ALA A 219 -17.11 -4.29 4.50
CA ALA A 219 -17.24 -2.87 4.85
C ALA A 219 -16.44 -2.51 6.12
N GLN A 220 -16.52 -3.33 7.18
CA GLN A 220 -15.74 -3.10 8.40
C GLN A 220 -14.24 -3.36 8.16
N THR A 221 -13.88 -4.39 7.39
CA THR A 221 -12.49 -4.64 7.00
C THR A 221 -11.89 -3.44 6.28
N ALA A 222 -12.56 -2.92 5.26
CA ALA A 222 -12.10 -1.74 4.51
C ALA A 222 -12.01 -0.49 5.39
N ARG A 223 -12.92 -0.34 6.38
CA ARG A 223 -12.90 0.76 7.34
C ARG A 223 -11.66 0.71 8.22
N PHE A 224 -11.39 -0.43 8.86
CA PHE A 224 -10.30 -0.54 9.84
C PHE A 224 -8.94 -0.77 9.19
N ALA A 225 -8.86 -1.48 8.05
CA ALA A 225 -7.60 -1.76 7.37
C ALA A 225 -6.88 -0.50 6.88
N LYS A 226 -7.62 0.55 6.49
CA LYS A 226 -7.02 1.81 6.04
C LYS A 226 -6.46 2.68 7.17
N GLU A 227 -6.94 2.49 8.40
CA GLU A 227 -6.36 3.13 9.59
C GLU A 227 -4.99 2.49 9.88
N GLY A 228 -4.17 3.11 10.66
CA GLY A 228 -2.89 2.53 11.07
C GLY A 228 -2.87 2.11 12.54
N ARG A 229 -1.78 1.45 12.96
CA ARG A 229 -1.47 1.18 14.38
C ARG A 229 -2.45 0.26 15.10
N GLN A 230 -3.11 -0.64 14.36
CA GLN A 230 -4.10 -1.54 14.92
C GLN A 230 -3.64 -3.00 14.85
N LEU A 231 -4.20 -3.83 15.74
CA LEU A 231 -4.19 -5.27 15.61
C LEU A 231 -5.64 -5.71 15.35
N LEU A 232 -5.87 -6.30 14.19
CA LEU A 232 -7.17 -6.73 13.70
C LEU A 232 -7.34 -8.24 13.92
N SER A 233 -8.29 -8.66 14.72
CA SER A 233 -8.74 -10.05 14.80
C SER A 233 -9.85 -10.25 13.77
N CYS A 234 -9.59 -11.06 12.73
CA CYS A 234 -10.51 -11.23 11.61
C CYS A 234 -11.39 -12.48 11.80
N GLY A 235 -12.62 -12.43 11.31
CA GLY A 235 -13.52 -13.58 11.25
C GLY A 235 -12.93 -14.72 10.40
N GLY A 236 -13.30 -15.98 10.69
CA GLY A 236 -12.76 -17.15 9.99
C GLY A 236 -13.05 -17.18 8.48
N GLY A 237 -14.07 -16.47 8.04
CA GLY A 237 -14.45 -16.37 6.62
C GLY A 237 -13.88 -15.18 5.86
N ILE A 238 -13.02 -14.37 6.47
CA ILE A 238 -12.45 -13.14 5.87
C ILE A 238 -11.80 -13.39 4.50
N ILE A 239 -11.22 -14.57 4.31
CA ILE A 239 -10.52 -14.99 3.09
C ILE A 239 -11.46 -15.30 1.91
N LYS A 240 -12.76 -15.44 2.15
CA LYS A 240 -13.75 -15.77 1.10
C LYS A 240 -13.89 -14.65 0.06
N ARG A 241 -13.53 -13.42 0.42
CA ARG A 241 -13.50 -12.27 -0.47
C ARG A 241 -12.09 -11.72 -0.59
N GLY A 242 -11.50 -11.82 -1.78
CA GLY A 242 -10.14 -11.36 -2.05
C GLY A 242 -9.94 -9.86 -1.76
N GLU A 243 -11.00 -9.06 -1.87
CA GLU A 243 -10.99 -7.63 -1.54
C GLU A 243 -10.61 -7.37 -0.06
N ASN A 244 -11.00 -8.27 0.85
CA ASN A 244 -10.66 -8.13 2.26
C ASN A 244 -9.15 -8.32 2.49
N LEU A 245 -8.58 -9.38 1.91
CA LEU A 245 -7.13 -9.63 2.01
C LEU A 245 -6.35 -8.47 1.38
N ARG A 246 -6.82 -7.97 0.23
CA ARG A 246 -6.22 -6.83 -0.44
C ARG A 246 -6.22 -5.58 0.47
N ALA A 247 -7.35 -5.25 1.08
CA ALA A 247 -7.44 -4.14 2.02
C ALA A 247 -6.49 -4.31 3.22
N LEU A 248 -6.40 -5.52 3.79
CA LEU A 248 -5.49 -5.81 4.90
C LEU A 248 -4.01 -5.67 4.51
N HIS A 249 -3.64 -6.06 3.28
CA HIS A 249 -2.26 -5.96 2.78
C HIS A 249 -1.82 -4.54 2.41
N GLN A 250 -2.76 -3.62 2.13
CA GLN A 250 -2.40 -2.23 1.78
C GLN A 250 -1.67 -1.52 2.92
N ASN A 251 -2.06 -1.77 4.15
CA ASN A 251 -1.51 -1.04 5.30
C ASN A 251 -1.22 -1.97 6.49
N GLY A 252 -0.89 -3.23 6.24
CA GLY A 252 -0.68 -4.18 7.30
C GLY A 252 0.07 -5.44 6.90
N VAL A 253 0.44 -6.20 7.92
CA VAL A 253 0.97 -7.57 7.82
C VAL A 253 -0.14 -8.52 8.19
N VAL A 254 -0.39 -9.53 7.34
CA VAL A 254 -1.38 -10.57 7.60
C VAL A 254 -0.68 -11.81 8.14
N LEU A 255 -1.07 -12.25 9.34
CA LEU A 255 -0.54 -13.42 10.00
C LEU A 255 -1.62 -14.51 10.07
N PHE A 256 -1.31 -15.67 9.54
CA PHE A 256 -2.18 -16.84 9.65
C PHE A 256 -1.88 -17.59 10.96
N LEU A 257 -2.90 -17.66 11.83
CA LEU A 257 -2.82 -18.43 13.06
C LEU A 257 -3.30 -19.85 12.79
N ASP A 258 -2.33 -20.74 12.58
CA ASP A 258 -2.57 -22.17 12.42
C ASP A 258 -2.65 -22.86 13.78
N ARG A 259 -3.64 -23.74 13.92
CA ARG A 259 -3.81 -24.57 15.10
C ARG A 259 -4.25 -25.98 14.66
N PRO A 260 -3.60 -27.05 15.19
CA PRO A 260 -4.01 -28.42 14.92
C PRO A 260 -5.50 -28.65 15.25
N LEU A 261 -6.19 -29.42 14.40
CA LEU A 261 -7.62 -29.70 14.55
C LEU A 261 -7.97 -30.35 15.89
N ASP A 262 -7.04 -31.17 16.44
CA ASP A 262 -7.19 -31.81 17.74
C ASP A 262 -7.21 -30.82 18.93
N GLY A 263 -6.98 -29.54 18.67
CA GLY A 263 -6.96 -28.49 19.67
C GLY A 263 -8.03 -27.41 19.48
N LEU A 264 -8.99 -27.60 18.54
CA LEU A 264 -10.07 -26.66 18.24
C LEU A 264 -11.35 -26.95 19.04
#